data_b5f21f58e27d9f72aae39ce10bc2dce0
#
_entry.id   b5f21f58e27d9f72aae39ce10bc2dce0
#
_cell.length_a   1.000
_cell.length_b   1.000
_cell.length_c   1.000
_cell.angle_alpha   90.00
_cell.angle_beta   90.00
_cell.angle_gamma   90.00
#
_symmetry.space_group_name_H-M   'P 1'
#
loop_
_entity.id
_entity.type
_entity.pdbx_description
1 polymer ?
#
loop_
_entity_poly.entity_id
_entity_poly.type
_entity_poly.pdbx_seq_one_letter_code
_entity_poly.pdbx_strand_id
1 'polypeptide(L)'
;MSWLYALETLRHAAPWLASIFSIITYLGGEAVFFAVGLFLLWCVDKREGFYVLSVSFIGTVVNQTVKILCRVPRPWVRDPNFTIWEGARAEATGYSFPSGHSQNAVGVFGAITLWNRKKRAVLIVFPILAVLVLFSRMFLGVHTPADVFVGAGTALLLIFFVYPVFSRDRGQRTLVSWVSFLLALSLGYLLFVLLYPFPADTDPANLADAQKNAWSLVGSVSGMLAFALIEPRFINYKTEAPLLAQIVKLLGGLALALGLKEGLKPLLSLLFGAALFPNAIRYFIVVIAAGLLWPLTFPYLSKIGAKKARTEHDEQSPSPTEGTRKDDQ
;
A
#
# COMPACT_ATOMS: atom_id res chain seq x y z
N MET A 1 -13.13 21.53 -18.34
CA MET A 1 -14.16 21.56 -17.25
C MET A 1 -15.52 20.98 -17.69
N SER A 2 -15.96 21.13 -18.96
CA SER A 2 -17.32 20.77 -19.40
C SER A 2 -17.81 19.36 -19.00
N TRP A 3 -16.98 18.34 -19.18
CA TRP A 3 -17.33 16.97 -18.81
C TRP A 3 -17.28 16.71 -17.29
N LEU A 4 -16.49 17.47 -16.47
CA LEU A 4 -16.60 17.44 -15.02
C LEU A 4 -17.95 17.97 -14.56
N TYR A 5 -18.48 19.01 -15.20
CA TYR A 5 -19.84 19.49 -14.92
C TYR A 5 -20.92 18.46 -15.28
N ALA A 6 -20.72 17.66 -16.34
CA ALA A 6 -21.64 16.55 -16.64
C ALA A 6 -21.62 15.49 -15.52
N LEU A 7 -20.45 15.16 -14.96
CA LEU A 7 -20.34 14.26 -13.80
C LEU A 7 -20.94 14.89 -12.53
N GLU A 8 -20.81 16.19 -12.35
CA GLU A 8 -21.44 16.94 -11.25
C GLU A 8 -22.96 16.84 -11.35
N THR A 9 -23.56 17.10 -12.53
CA THR A 9 -24.99 16.96 -12.75
C THR A 9 -25.47 15.53 -12.43
N LEU A 10 -24.73 14.51 -12.88
CA LEU A 10 -25.06 13.13 -12.55
C LEU A 10 -24.93 12.84 -11.05
N ARG A 11 -23.94 13.41 -10.35
CA ARG A 11 -23.75 13.28 -8.92
C ARG A 11 -24.91 13.91 -8.13
N HIS A 12 -25.42 15.06 -8.58
CA HIS A 12 -26.59 15.70 -8.00
C HIS A 12 -27.87 14.92 -8.26
N ALA A 13 -28.03 14.34 -9.45
CA ALA A 13 -29.18 13.52 -9.81
C ALA A 13 -29.21 12.17 -9.08
N ALA A 14 -28.04 11.61 -8.74
CA ALA A 14 -27.92 10.31 -8.10
C ALA A 14 -26.88 10.33 -6.94
N PRO A 15 -27.18 10.95 -5.78
CA PRO A 15 -26.26 11.10 -4.66
C PRO A 15 -25.79 9.75 -4.08
N TRP A 16 -26.61 8.71 -4.19
CA TRP A 16 -26.26 7.36 -3.76
C TRP A 16 -25.07 6.79 -4.49
N LEU A 17 -24.87 7.13 -5.79
CA LEU A 17 -23.68 6.76 -6.54
C LEU A 17 -22.42 7.41 -5.94
N ALA A 18 -22.50 8.66 -5.47
CA ALA A 18 -21.39 9.33 -4.83
C ALA A 18 -20.98 8.63 -3.52
N SER A 19 -21.93 8.12 -2.77
CA SER A 19 -21.66 7.31 -1.56
C SER A 19 -20.92 6.01 -1.93
N ILE A 20 -21.35 5.31 -2.98
CA ILE A 20 -20.68 4.10 -3.47
C ILE A 20 -19.25 4.42 -3.94
N PHE A 21 -19.07 5.43 -4.78
CA PHE A 21 -17.75 5.82 -5.26
C PHE A 21 -16.85 6.39 -4.17
N SER A 22 -17.42 6.98 -3.11
CA SER A 22 -16.70 7.37 -1.91
C SER A 22 -16.11 6.18 -1.16
N ILE A 23 -16.78 5.03 -1.15
CA ILE A 23 -16.22 3.78 -0.60
C ILE A 23 -15.16 3.20 -1.54
N ILE A 24 -15.45 3.14 -2.85
CA ILE A 24 -14.52 2.59 -3.84
C ILE A 24 -13.20 3.37 -3.86
N THR A 25 -13.23 4.69 -3.68
CA THR A 25 -12.03 5.52 -3.74
C THR A 25 -11.01 5.16 -2.67
N TYR A 26 -11.43 4.65 -1.49
CA TYR A 26 -10.51 4.20 -0.44
C TYR A 26 -9.58 3.08 -0.88
N LEU A 27 -9.97 2.27 -1.89
CA LEU A 27 -9.09 1.24 -2.47
C LEU A 27 -7.82 1.81 -3.13
N GLY A 28 -7.82 3.11 -3.48
CA GLY A 28 -6.62 3.83 -3.96
C GLY A 28 -5.87 4.57 -2.86
N GLY A 29 -6.35 4.51 -1.61
CA GLY A 29 -5.74 5.20 -0.49
C GLY A 29 -4.44 4.55 0.00
N GLU A 30 -3.65 5.33 0.72
CA GLU A 30 -2.35 4.91 1.24
C GLU A 30 -2.48 3.71 2.20
N ALA A 31 -3.52 3.69 3.04
CA ALA A 31 -3.76 2.60 3.99
C ALA A 31 -3.94 1.24 3.29
N VAL A 32 -4.61 1.23 2.12
CA VAL A 32 -4.86 0.00 1.38
C VAL A 32 -3.58 -0.55 0.75
N PHE A 33 -2.73 0.30 0.17
CA PHE A 33 -1.48 -0.22 -0.39
C PHE A 33 -0.57 -0.80 0.68
N PHE A 34 -0.50 -0.20 1.87
CA PHE A 34 0.24 -0.78 3.00
C PHE A 34 -0.37 -2.11 3.47
N ALA A 35 -1.70 -2.15 3.64
CA ALA A 35 -2.39 -3.37 4.06
C ALA A 35 -2.19 -4.52 3.06
N VAL A 36 -2.31 -4.24 1.76
CA VAL A 36 -2.06 -5.22 0.69
C VAL A 36 -0.59 -5.64 0.65
N GLY A 37 0.35 -4.71 0.75
CA GLY A 37 1.77 -5.01 0.82
C GLY A 37 2.13 -5.92 1.99
N LEU A 38 1.61 -5.63 3.19
CA LEU A 38 1.80 -6.46 4.38
C LEU A 38 1.11 -7.83 4.26
N PHE A 39 -0.10 -7.89 3.69
CA PHE A 39 -0.77 -9.15 3.40
C PHE A 39 0.09 -10.04 2.49
N LEU A 40 0.61 -9.49 1.41
CA LEU A 40 1.48 -10.22 0.50
C LEU A 40 2.77 -10.68 1.21
N LEU A 41 3.43 -9.80 1.95
CA LEU A 41 4.65 -10.13 2.71
C LEU A 41 4.42 -11.23 3.74
N TRP A 42 3.32 -11.19 4.50
CA TRP A 42 3.12 -12.10 5.62
C TRP A 42 2.43 -13.41 5.24
N CYS A 43 1.57 -13.39 4.22
CA CYS A 43 0.60 -14.45 3.96
C CYS A 43 0.70 -15.09 2.57
N VAL A 44 1.44 -14.49 1.63
CA VAL A 44 1.48 -14.96 0.23
C VAL A 44 2.91 -15.21 -0.25
N ASP A 45 3.63 -14.18 -0.64
CA ASP A 45 5.01 -14.25 -1.16
C ASP A 45 5.75 -12.95 -0.81
N LYS A 46 6.89 -13.09 -0.12
CA LYS A 46 7.71 -11.94 0.29
C LYS A 46 8.19 -11.11 -0.90
N ARG A 47 8.54 -11.75 -2.02
CA ARG A 47 9.02 -11.04 -3.23
C ARG A 47 7.90 -10.25 -3.89
N GLU A 48 6.69 -10.82 -3.97
CA GLU A 48 5.52 -10.10 -4.46
C GLU A 48 5.22 -8.89 -3.57
N GLY A 49 5.27 -9.06 -2.25
CA GLY A 49 5.09 -7.97 -1.29
C GLY A 49 6.13 -6.85 -1.46
N PHE A 50 7.41 -7.18 -1.56
CA PHE A 50 8.47 -6.20 -1.83
C PHE A 50 8.30 -5.53 -3.19
N TYR A 51 7.85 -6.26 -4.21
CA TYR A 51 7.58 -5.70 -5.53
C TYR A 51 6.46 -4.64 -5.48
N VAL A 52 5.32 -4.98 -4.90
CA VAL A 52 4.17 -4.07 -4.76
C VAL A 52 4.54 -2.83 -3.95
N LEU A 53 5.20 -3.01 -2.80
CA LEU A 53 5.68 -1.90 -1.98
C LEU A 53 6.69 -1.02 -2.71
N SER A 54 7.62 -1.60 -3.48
CA SER A 54 8.60 -0.84 -4.26
C SER A 54 7.94 0.03 -5.32
N VAL A 55 6.98 -0.51 -6.08
CA VAL A 55 6.19 0.26 -7.05
C VAL A 55 5.47 1.42 -6.37
N SER A 56 4.87 1.18 -5.20
CA SER A 56 4.15 2.19 -4.43
C SER A 56 5.08 3.28 -3.88
N PHE A 57 6.24 2.92 -3.30
CA PHE A 57 7.19 3.89 -2.74
C PHE A 57 7.81 4.78 -3.83
N ILE A 58 8.30 4.21 -4.94
CA ILE A 58 8.80 5.02 -6.07
C ILE A 58 7.67 5.89 -6.62
N GLY A 59 6.49 5.29 -6.78
CA GLY A 59 5.30 6.00 -7.22
C GLY A 59 5.01 7.22 -6.36
N THR A 60 5.05 7.07 -5.03
CA THR A 60 4.82 8.18 -4.10
C THR A 60 5.88 9.27 -4.26
N VAL A 61 7.18 8.91 -4.35
CA VAL A 61 8.25 9.90 -4.58
C VAL A 61 8.00 10.68 -5.87
N VAL A 62 7.74 9.98 -6.98
CA VAL A 62 7.49 10.61 -8.29
C VAL A 62 6.24 11.49 -8.24
N ASN A 63 5.14 10.98 -7.68
CA ASN A 63 3.87 11.71 -7.57
C ASN A 63 4.03 12.99 -6.77
N GLN A 64 4.62 12.91 -5.58
CA GLN A 64 4.78 14.06 -4.69
C GLN A 64 5.76 15.09 -5.29
N THR A 65 6.83 14.65 -5.95
CA THR A 65 7.75 15.54 -6.66
C THR A 65 7.04 16.29 -7.78
N VAL A 66 6.27 15.59 -8.62
CA VAL A 66 5.53 16.24 -9.71
C VAL A 66 4.44 17.17 -9.17
N LYS A 67 3.74 16.79 -8.10
CA LYS A 67 2.73 17.64 -7.43
C LYS A 67 3.31 19.01 -7.04
N ILE A 68 4.41 19.00 -6.30
CA ILE A 68 4.98 20.24 -5.77
C ILE A 68 5.70 21.06 -6.84
N LEU A 69 6.13 20.45 -7.93
CA LEU A 69 6.71 21.18 -9.09
C LEU A 69 5.62 21.79 -9.96
N CYS A 70 4.57 21.03 -10.31
CA CYS A 70 3.51 21.51 -11.22
C CYS A 70 2.53 22.47 -10.54
N ARG A 71 2.30 22.35 -9.25
CA ARG A 71 1.41 23.20 -8.42
C ARG A 71 0.02 23.43 -9.02
N VAL A 72 -0.55 22.40 -9.67
CA VAL A 72 -1.88 22.49 -10.30
C VAL A 72 -2.97 22.52 -9.22
N PRO A 73 -3.76 23.59 -9.10
CA PRO A 73 -4.84 23.66 -8.11
C PRO A 73 -5.93 22.62 -8.38
N ARG A 74 -6.63 22.23 -7.34
CA ARG A 74 -7.78 21.31 -7.42
C ARG A 74 -8.94 21.91 -8.24
N PRO A 75 -9.82 21.08 -8.85
CA PRO A 75 -10.93 21.57 -9.67
C PRO A 75 -11.79 22.64 -8.98
N TRP A 76 -12.15 22.44 -7.72
CA TRP A 76 -12.95 23.39 -6.94
C TRP A 76 -12.20 24.66 -6.49
N VAL A 77 -10.87 24.67 -6.54
CA VAL A 77 -10.05 25.85 -6.30
C VAL A 77 -9.90 26.67 -7.58
N ARG A 78 -9.89 25.99 -8.74
CA ARG A 78 -9.80 26.62 -10.07
C ARG A 78 -11.13 27.24 -10.51
N ASP A 79 -12.23 26.65 -10.07
CA ASP A 79 -13.58 27.08 -10.41
C ASP A 79 -14.46 27.03 -9.17
N PRO A 80 -14.71 28.20 -8.51
CA PRO A 80 -15.53 28.27 -7.31
C PRO A 80 -16.99 27.83 -7.47
N ASN A 81 -17.49 27.79 -8.72
CA ASN A 81 -18.86 27.33 -9.02
C ASN A 81 -18.93 25.81 -9.15
N PHE A 82 -17.80 25.11 -9.25
CA PHE A 82 -17.74 23.66 -9.33
C PHE A 82 -17.80 23.02 -7.94
N THR A 83 -18.78 22.14 -7.73
CA THR A 83 -18.95 21.43 -6.48
C THR A 83 -18.31 20.04 -6.50
N ILE A 84 -17.87 19.58 -5.34
CA ILE A 84 -17.31 18.24 -5.16
C ILE A 84 -18.18 17.42 -4.19
N TRP A 85 -17.95 16.12 -4.12
CA TRP A 85 -18.46 15.34 -3.01
C TRP A 85 -17.64 15.61 -1.74
N GLU A 86 -18.24 16.27 -0.75
CA GLU A 86 -17.53 16.72 0.45
C GLU A 86 -16.86 15.58 1.24
N GLY A 87 -17.45 14.37 1.24
CA GLY A 87 -16.83 13.19 1.84
C GLY A 87 -15.47 12.79 1.24
N ALA A 88 -15.14 13.27 0.04
CA ALA A 88 -13.84 13.00 -0.60
C ALA A 88 -12.79 14.09 -0.34
N ARG A 89 -13.17 15.23 0.27
CA ARG A 89 -12.27 16.38 0.50
C ARG A 89 -11.11 16.03 1.43
N ALA A 90 -11.36 15.30 2.50
CA ALA A 90 -10.35 14.95 3.50
C ALA A 90 -9.19 14.12 2.90
N GLU A 91 -9.51 13.24 1.93
CA GLU A 91 -8.52 12.42 1.21
C GLU A 91 -7.88 13.14 0.00
N ALA A 92 -8.29 14.36 -0.27
CA ALA A 92 -7.82 15.15 -1.39
C ALA A 92 -6.84 16.24 -0.96
N THR A 93 -5.76 15.85 -0.24
CA THR A 93 -4.70 16.76 0.21
C THR A 93 -3.74 17.12 -0.93
N GLY A 94 -3.01 18.23 -0.76
CA GLY A 94 -2.01 18.68 -1.72
C GLY A 94 -2.61 19.15 -3.05
N TYR A 95 -1.73 19.46 -4.00
CA TYR A 95 -2.09 19.84 -5.36
C TYR A 95 -2.81 18.72 -6.13
N SER A 96 -3.52 19.08 -7.23
CA SER A 96 -4.33 18.14 -8.00
C SER A 96 -3.51 17.14 -8.81
N PHE A 97 -2.54 17.63 -9.57
CA PHE A 97 -1.81 16.85 -10.58
C PHE A 97 -0.47 16.33 -10.06
N PRO A 98 -0.17 15.06 -10.27
CA PRO A 98 -1.04 13.96 -10.72
C PRO A 98 -1.84 13.32 -9.58
N SER A 99 -2.85 12.49 -9.89
CA SER A 99 -3.69 11.81 -8.91
C SER A 99 -2.94 10.69 -8.17
N GLY A 100 -2.74 10.85 -6.85
CA GLY A 100 -2.11 9.82 -6.02
C GLY A 100 -2.95 8.55 -5.86
N HIS A 101 -4.26 8.67 -5.66
CA HIS A 101 -5.16 7.51 -5.58
C HIS A 101 -5.16 6.68 -6.88
N SER A 102 -5.19 7.35 -8.03
CA SER A 102 -5.13 6.66 -9.33
C SER A 102 -3.81 5.93 -9.53
N GLN A 103 -2.70 6.58 -9.16
CA GLN A 103 -1.38 5.98 -9.22
C GLN A 103 -1.25 4.79 -8.26
N ASN A 104 -1.72 4.90 -7.01
CA ASN A 104 -1.68 3.81 -6.04
C ASN A 104 -2.53 2.63 -6.49
N ALA A 105 -3.77 2.87 -6.93
CA ALA A 105 -4.66 1.81 -7.39
C ALA A 105 -4.06 1.04 -8.58
N VAL A 106 -3.57 1.74 -9.60
CA VAL A 106 -2.92 1.10 -10.74
C VAL A 106 -1.62 0.43 -10.33
N GLY A 107 -0.81 1.07 -9.46
CA GLY A 107 0.44 0.53 -8.96
C GLY A 107 0.26 -0.80 -8.22
N VAL A 108 -0.66 -0.85 -7.27
CA VAL A 108 -0.92 -2.05 -6.46
C VAL A 108 -1.61 -3.12 -7.29
N PHE A 109 -2.78 -2.79 -7.88
CA PHE A 109 -3.58 -3.79 -8.59
C PHE A 109 -2.93 -4.24 -9.89
N GLY A 110 -2.26 -3.34 -10.61
CA GLY A 110 -1.51 -3.68 -11.81
C GLY A 110 -0.27 -4.53 -11.51
N ALA A 111 0.45 -4.25 -10.42
CA ALA A 111 1.58 -5.08 -9.99
C ALA A 111 1.15 -6.51 -9.63
N ILE A 112 0.06 -6.66 -8.85
CA ILE A 112 -0.53 -7.97 -8.55
C ILE A 112 -0.97 -8.68 -9.83
N THR A 113 -1.59 -7.95 -10.76
CA THR A 113 -2.02 -8.50 -12.06
C THR A 113 -0.83 -9.04 -12.86
N LEU A 114 0.24 -8.27 -12.99
CA LEU A 114 1.44 -8.70 -13.73
C LEU A 114 2.12 -9.90 -13.05
N TRP A 115 2.22 -9.90 -11.72
CA TRP A 115 2.83 -10.99 -10.97
C TRP A 115 2.04 -12.30 -11.14
N ASN A 116 0.73 -12.23 -11.05
CA ASN A 116 -0.18 -13.37 -11.12
C ASN A 116 -0.82 -13.56 -12.51
N ARG A 117 -0.17 -13.13 -13.60
CA ARG A 117 -0.72 -13.10 -14.97
C ARG A 117 -1.20 -14.44 -15.54
N LYS A 118 -0.88 -15.55 -14.89
CA LYS A 118 -1.39 -16.88 -15.25
C LYS A 118 -2.78 -17.18 -14.67
N LYS A 119 -3.25 -16.38 -13.71
CA LYS A 119 -4.54 -16.59 -13.02
C LYS A 119 -5.61 -15.71 -13.68
N ARG A 120 -6.56 -16.29 -14.43
CA ARG A 120 -7.60 -15.57 -15.19
C ARG A 120 -8.42 -14.60 -14.31
N ALA A 121 -8.83 -15.02 -13.12
CA ALA A 121 -9.58 -14.16 -12.20
C ALA A 121 -8.80 -12.88 -11.84
N VAL A 122 -7.48 -12.98 -11.61
CA VAL A 122 -6.62 -11.85 -11.28
C VAL A 122 -6.53 -10.86 -12.45
N LEU A 123 -6.44 -11.39 -13.69
CA LEU A 123 -6.41 -10.56 -14.92
C LEU A 123 -7.69 -9.76 -15.16
N ILE A 124 -8.79 -10.12 -14.51
CA ILE A 124 -10.08 -9.44 -14.66
C ILE A 124 -10.37 -8.55 -13.45
N VAL A 125 -10.29 -9.11 -12.24
CA VAL A 125 -10.75 -8.43 -11.03
C VAL A 125 -9.90 -7.20 -10.70
N PHE A 126 -8.58 -7.34 -10.66
CA PHE A 126 -7.71 -6.23 -10.23
C PHE A 126 -7.69 -5.05 -11.21
N PRO A 127 -7.63 -5.23 -12.54
CA PRO A 127 -7.78 -4.11 -13.48
C PRO A 127 -9.13 -3.40 -13.36
N ILE A 128 -10.24 -4.14 -13.14
CA ILE A 128 -11.56 -3.54 -12.91
C ILE A 128 -11.53 -2.67 -11.64
N LEU A 129 -10.97 -3.16 -10.53
CA LEU A 129 -10.83 -2.37 -9.30
C LEU A 129 -10.01 -1.09 -9.54
N ALA A 130 -8.90 -1.18 -10.28
CA ALA A 130 -8.12 -0.01 -10.64
C ALA A 130 -8.96 1.01 -11.42
N VAL A 131 -9.67 0.59 -12.49
CA VAL A 131 -10.51 1.46 -13.31
C VAL A 131 -11.62 2.10 -12.49
N LEU A 132 -12.26 1.35 -11.58
CA LEU A 132 -13.28 1.90 -10.68
C LEU A 132 -12.73 2.99 -9.77
N VAL A 133 -11.51 2.83 -9.24
CA VAL A 133 -10.85 3.90 -8.47
C VAL A 133 -10.56 5.11 -9.35
N LEU A 134 -10.02 4.92 -10.55
CA LEU A 134 -9.74 6.01 -11.48
C LEU A 134 -11.00 6.83 -11.75
N PHE A 135 -12.10 6.15 -12.08
CA PHE A 135 -13.39 6.78 -12.34
C PHE A 135 -13.92 7.50 -11.11
N SER A 136 -13.80 6.90 -9.91
CA SER A 136 -14.28 7.50 -8.67
C SER A 136 -13.66 8.87 -8.41
N ARG A 137 -12.36 9.07 -8.73
CA ARG A 137 -11.69 10.37 -8.51
C ARG A 137 -12.27 11.50 -9.38
N MET A 138 -12.66 11.16 -10.60
CA MET A 138 -13.31 12.08 -11.52
C MET A 138 -14.77 12.32 -11.14
N PHE A 139 -15.48 11.23 -10.80
CA PHE A 139 -16.90 11.30 -10.41
C PHE A 139 -17.11 12.11 -9.13
N LEU A 140 -16.24 11.95 -8.14
CA LEU A 140 -16.29 12.71 -6.88
C LEU A 140 -15.85 14.18 -7.07
N GLY A 141 -15.34 14.57 -8.24
CA GLY A 141 -14.96 15.93 -8.59
C GLY A 141 -13.59 16.38 -8.07
N VAL A 142 -12.79 15.47 -7.53
CA VAL A 142 -11.53 15.83 -6.85
C VAL A 142 -10.31 15.85 -7.77
N HIS A 143 -10.44 15.31 -9.00
CA HIS A 143 -9.38 15.28 -10.02
C HIS A 143 -9.92 15.44 -11.44
N THR A 144 -9.10 16.00 -12.32
CA THR A 144 -9.35 16.02 -13.76
C THR A 144 -8.89 14.70 -14.40
N PRO A 145 -9.29 14.38 -15.67
CA PRO A 145 -8.75 13.23 -16.39
C PRO A 145 -7.23 13.29 -16.54
N ALA A 146 -6.67 14.46 -16.81
CA ALA A 146 -5.23 14.61 -16.93
C ALA A 146 -4.52 14.15 -15.66
N ASP A 147 -5.04 14.52 -14.47
CA ASP A 147 -4.49 14.08 -13.19
C ASP A 147 -4.53 12.56 -13.06
N VAL A 148 -5.68 11.97 -13.44
CA VAL A 148 -5.95 10.54 -13.31
C VAL A 148 -5.11 9.71 -14.28
N PHE A 149 -5.09 10.09 -15.57
CA PHE A 149 -4.37 9.32 -16.59
C PHE A 149 -2.86 9.44 -16.46
N VAL A 150 -2.32 10.59 -16.05
CA VAL A 150 -0.89 10.74 -15.80
C VAL A 150 -0.48 9.93 -14.57
N GLY A 151 -1.26 9.96 -13.49
CA GLY A 151 -1.01 9.11 -12.32
C GLY A 151 -1.03 7.62 -12.68
N ALA A 152 -2.04 7.17 -13.42
CA ALA A 152 -2.15 5.79 -13.90
C ALA A 152 -1.00 5.39 -14.84
N GLY A 153 -0.65 6.24 -15.81
CA GLY A 153 0.44 6.01 -16.76
C GLY A 153 1.79 5.90 -16.06
N THR A 154 2.06 6.78 -15.07
CA THR A 154 3.26 6.70 -14.24
C THR A 154 3.34 5.34 -13.51
N ALA A 155 2.23 4.90 -12.90
CA ALA A 155 2.20 3.61 -12.22
C ALA A 155 2.44 2.44 -13.18
N LEU A 156 1.84 2.45 -14.38
CA LEU A 156 2.08 1.42 -15.39
C LEU A 156 3.56 1.32 -15.78
N LEU A 157 4.23 2.44 -16.01
CA LEU A 157 5.66 2.45 -16.29
C LEU A 157 6.47 1.85 -15.14
N LEU A 158 6.15 2.21 -13.90
CA LEU A 158 6.83 1.70 -12.71
C LEU A 158 6.62 0.20 -12.50
N ILE A 159 5.42 -0.32 -12.76
CA ILE A 159 5.13 -1.76 -12.68
C ILE A 159 6.11 -2.55 -13.56
N PHE A 160 6.27 -2.17 -14.83
CA PHE A 160 7.17 -2.85 -15.75
C PHE A 160 8.66 -2.60 -15.43
N PHE A 161 9.01 -1.41 -14.95
CA PHE A 161 10.38 -1.07 -14.57
C PHE A 161 10.87 -1.87 -13.35
N VAL A 162 10.02 -2.04 -12.34
CA VAL A 162 10.37 -2.72 -11.08
C VAL A 162 10.26 -4.26 -11.21
N TYR A 163 9.35 -4.77 -12.06
CA TYR A 163 9.09 -6.20 -12.19
C TYR A 163 10.34 -7.08 -12.39
N PRO A 164 11.33 -6.73 -13.27
CA PRO A 164 12.52 -7.55 -13.47
C PRO A 164 13.40 -7.73 -12.25
N VAL A 165 13.32 -6.81 -11.27
CA VAL A 165 14.09 -6.90 -10.01
C VAL A 165 13.62 -8.09 -9.17
N PHE A 166 12.30 -8.30 -9.10
CA PHE A 166 11.67 -9.27 -8.21
C PHE A 166 11.17 -10.54 -8.89
N SER A 167 10.94 -10.54 -10.21
CA SER A 167 10.39 -11.68 -10.96
C SER A 167 11.29 -12.91 -10.96
N ARG A 168 12.60 -12.75 -10.73
CA ARG A 168 13.57 -13.82 -10.54
C ARG A 168 14.16 -13.72 -9.15
N ASP A 169 14.46 -14.87 -8.54
CA ASP A 169 15.23 -14.87 -7.30
C ASP A 169 16.68 -14.47 -7.62
N ARG A 170 17.05 -13.29 -7.15
CA ARG A 170 18.40 -12.73 -7.31
C ARG A 170 19.17 -12.67 -5.99
N GLY A 171 18.58 -13.24 -4.93
CA GLY A 171 19.16 -13.30 -3.60
C GLY A 171 19.11 -11.99 -2.82
N GLN A 172 19.51 -12.08 -1.55
CA GLN A 172 19.43 -10.98 -0.56
C GLN A 172 20.23 -9.74 -0.98
N ARG A 173 21.39 -9.88 -1.64
CA ARG A 173 22.17 -8.72 -2.06
C ARG A 173 21.41 -7.81 -3.00
N THR A 174 20.70 -8.36 -3.97
CA THR A 174 19.86 -7.56 -4.90
C THR A 174 18.75 -6.85 -4.17
N LEU A 175 18.05 -7.53 -3.23
CA LEU A 175 17.02 -6.93 -2.41
C LEU A 175 17.56 -5.75 -1.61
N VAL A 176 18.66 -5.95 -0.87
CA VAL A 176 19.30 -4.90 -0.06
C VAL A 176 19.75 -3.72 -0.93
N SER A 177 20.41 -3.98 -2.07
CA SER A 177 20.83 -2.91 -2.99
C SER A 177 19.64 -2.13 -3.54
N TRP A 178 18.53 -2.82 -3.86
CA TRP A 178 17.31 -2.19 -4.34
C TRP A 178 16.66 -1.30 -3.26
N VAL A 179 16.51 -1.81 -2.04
CA VAL A 179 15.92 -1.02 -0.94
C VAL A 179 16.85 0.14 -0.54
N SER A 180 18.18 -0.03 -0.63
CA SER A 180 19.13 1.08 -0.46
C SER A 180 18.96 2.16 -1.54
N PHE A 181 18.69 1.76 -2.79
CA PHE A 181 18.34 2.70 -3.87
C PHE A 181 17.04 3.44 -3.56
N LEU A 182 16.00 2.76 -3.06
CA LEU A 182 14.75 3.40 -2.63
C LEU A 182 14.99 4.41 -1.49
N LEU A 183 15.87 4.07 -0.55
CA LEU A 183 16.23 4.98 0.53
C LEU A 183 16.96 6.23 0.00
N ALA A 184 17.92 6.05 -0.91
CA ALA A 184 18.62 7.17 -1.55
C ALA A 184 17.64 8.07 -2.31
N LEU A 185 16.67 7.48 -3.03
CA LEU A 185 15.62 8.22 -3.72
C LEU A 185 14.73 9.01 -2.75
N SER A 186 14.34 8.39 -1.63
CA SER A 186 13.54 9.05 -0.59
C SER A 186 14.29 10.18 0.10
N LEU A 187 15.59 10.00 0.36
CA LEU A 187 16.47 11.05 0.91
C LEU A 187 16.64 12.18 -0.11
N GLY A 188 16.82 11.87 -1.40
CA GLY A 188 16.87 12.86 -2.47
C GLY A 188 15.60 13.71 -2.53
N TYR A 189 14.43 13.07 -2.42
CA TYR A 189 13.14 13.78 -2.34
C TYR A 189 13.04 14.65 -1.08
N LEU A 190 13.48 14.15 0.08
CA LEU A 190 13.51 14.94 1.32
C LEU A 190 14.39 16.17 1.18
N LEU A 191 15.62 16.00 0.68
CA LEU A 191 16.53 17.11 0.44
C LEU A 191 15.94 18.12 -0.55
N PHE A 192 15.29 17.64 -1.61
CA PHE A 192 14.62 18.49 -2.56
C PHE A 192 13.54 19.36 -1.90
N VAL A 193 12.61 18.79 -1.12
CA VAL A 193 11.53 19.58 -0.51
C VAL A 193 11.98 20.46 0.66
N LEU A 194 13.18 20.25 1.21
CA LEU A 194 13.75 21.06 2.27
C LEU A 194 14.62 22.22 1.73
N LEU A 195 15.34 21.98 0.64
CA LEU A 195 16.40 22.88 0.16
C LEU A 195 16.05 23.66 -1.11
N TYR A 196 15.06 23.16 -1.90
CA TYR A 196 14.68 23.85 -3.13
C TYR A 196 13.99 25.17 -2.82
N PRO A 197 14.40 26.29 -3.45
CA PRO A 197 13.78 27.59 -3.25
C PRO A 197 12.45 27.68 -4.01
N PHE A 198 11.39 27.17 -3.35
CA PHE A 198 10.06 27.23 -3.97
C PHE A 198 9.61 28.68 -4.19
N PRO A 199 8.90 28.95 -5.30
CA PRO A 199 8.33 30.27 -5.57
C PRO A 199 7.41 30.75 -4.43
N ALA A 200 7.34 32.07 -4.25
CA ALA A 200 6.58 32.72 -3.17
C ALA A 200 5.06 32.44 -3.23
N ASP A 201 4.53 32.05 -4.39
CA ASP A 201 3.13 31.64 -4.60
C ASP A 201 2.85 30.19 -4.25
N THR A 202 3.85 29.44 -3.76
CA THR A 202 3.65 28.07 -3.31
C THR A 202 2.82 28.05 -2.04
N ASP A 203 1.69 27.32 -2.06
CA ASP A 203 0.82 27.16 -0.91
C ASP A 203 1.58 26.51 0.26
N PRO A 204 1.68 27.17 1.43
CA PRO A 204 2.45 26.67 2.57
C PRO A 204 1.92 25.33 3.12
N ALA A 205 0.60 25.09 3.06
CA ALA A 205 0.01 23.85 3.54
C ALA A 205 0.39 22.69 2.62
N ASN A 206 0.39 22.89 1.30
CA ASN A 206 0.83 21.89 0.33
C ASN A 206 2.33 21.60 0.44
N LEU A 207 3.15 22.59 0.75
CA LEU A 207 4.58 22.39 0.99
C LEU A 207 4.83 21.61 2.30
N ALA A 208 4.12 21.96 3.37
CA ALA A 208 4.19 21.22 4.64
C ALA A 208 3.75 19.76 4.48
N ASP A 209 2.71 19.49 3.69
CA ASP A 209 2.29 18.12 3.34
C ASP A 209 3.37 17.37 2.56
N ALA A 210 4.01 18.01 1.59
CA ALA A 210 5.11 17.41 0.83
C ALA A 210 6.31 17.05 1.75
N GLN A 211 6.70 17.97 2.65
CA GLN A 211 7.77 17.73 3.63
C GLN A 211 7.41 16.61 4.60
N LYS A 212 6.20 16.59 5.14
CA LYS A 212 5.71 15.52 6.02
C LYS A 212 5.74 14.15 5.32
N ASN A 213 5.31 14.09 4.06
CA ASN A 213 5.36 12.88 3.26
C ASN A 213 6.80 12.41 3.01
N ALA A 214 7.74 13.34 2.75
CA ALA A 214 9.14 13.03 2.58
C ALA A 214 9.76 12.40 3.84
N TRP A 215 9.52 12.96 5.03
CA TRP A 215 9.96 12.39 6.29
C TRP A 215 9.36 10.99 6.53
N SER A 216 8.06 10.83 6.23
CA SER A 216 7.37 9.53 6.38
C SER A 216 7.97 8.46 5.46
N LEU A 217 8.30 8.82 4.21
CA LEU A 217 8.96 7.94 3.24
C LEU A 217 10.35 7.50 3.73
N VAL A 218 11.19 8.45 4.16
CA VAL A 218 12.52 8.13 4.69
C VAL A 218 12.42 7.15 5.85
N GLY A 219 11.51 7.39 6.80
CA GLY A 219 11.30 6.48 7.93
C GLY A 219 10.84 5.09 7.49
N SER A 220 9.84 5.02 6.60
CA SER A 220 9.30 3.75 6.10
C SER A 220 10.34 2.93 5.35
N VAL A 221 11.08 3.57 4.43
CA VAL A 221 12.10 2.86 3.62
C VAL A 221 13.32 2.48 4.45
N SER A 222 13.71 3.30 5.45
CA SER A 222 14.74 2.92 6.42
C SER A 222 14.37 1.68 7.23
N GLY A 223 13.11 1.60 7.69
CA GLY A 223 12.57 0.41 8.33
C GLY A 223 12.53 -0.80 7.40
N MET A 224 12.16 -0.59 6.14
CA MET A 224 12.16 -1.65 5.10
C MET A 224 13.59 -2.16 4.80
N LEU A 225 14.60 -1.28 4.84
CA LEU A 225 16.00 -1.69 4.71
C LEU A 225 16.46 -2.54 5.89
N ALA A 226 16.14 -2.13 7.12
CA ALA A 226 16.41 -2.92 8.29
C ALA A 226 15.70 -4.30 8.23
N PHE A 227 14.46 -4.34 7.78
CA PHE A 227 13.72 -5.58 7.53
C PHE A 227 14.44 -6.46 6.50
N ALA A 228 14.86 -5.92 5.35
CA ALA A 228 15.56 -6.67 4.31
C ALA A 228 16.92 -7.24 4.78
N LEU A 229 17.58 -6.57 5.73
CA LEU A 229 18.86 -7.01 6.30
C LEU A 229 18.70 -8.08 7.39
N ILE A 230 17.73 -7.90 8.26
CA ILE A 230 17.60 -8.67 9.53
C ILE A 230 16.73 -9.92 9.33
N GLU A 231 15.58 -9.78 8.67
CA GLU A 231 14.57 -10.84 8.57
C GLU A 231 15.14 -12.14 7.99
N PRO A 232 15.86 -12.15 6.84
CA PRO A 232 16.33 -13.39 6.24
C PRO A 232 17.37 -14.16 7.06
N ARG A 233 18.06 -13.47 7.96
CA ARG A 233 19.14 -14.05 8.78
C ARG A 233 18.67 -14.51 10.15
N PHE A 234 17.77 -13.75 10.78
CA PHE A 234 17.44 -13.93 12.20
C PHE A 234 16.00 -14.40 12.43
N ILE A 235 15.09 -14.12 11.52
CA ILE A 235 13.67 -14.45 11.69
C ILE A 235 13.25 -15.53 10.71
N ASN A 236 13.50 -15.32 9.42
CA ASN A 236 13.22 -16.22 8.31
C ASN A 236 11.84 -16.89 8.42
N TYR A 237 10.80 -16.08 8.68
CA TYR A 237 9.45 -16.59 8.85
C TYR A 237 8.89 -17.20 7.56
N LYS A 238 7.98 -18.17 7.72
CA LYS A 238 7.22 -18.77 6.61
C LYS A 238 5.92 -18.01 6.38
N THR A 239 5.57 -17.84 5.10
CA THR A 239 4.29 -17.21 4.72
C THR A 239 3.12 -18.17 4.90
N GLU A 240 3.34 -19.46 4.67
CA GLU A 240 2.32 -20.49 4.77
C GLU A 240 1.83 -20.67 6.22
N ALA A 241 0.52 -20.78 6.39
CA ALA A 241 -0.13 -21.12 7.64
C ALA A 241 -1.59 -21.53 7.39
N PRO A 242 -2.27 -22.22 8.34
CA PRO A 242 -3.71 -22.46 8.28
C PRO A 242 -4.51 -21.14 8.16
N LEU A 243 -5.69 -21.19 7.54
CA LEU A 243 -6.49 -19.99 7.24
C LEU A 243 -6.73 -19.11 8.49
N LEU A 244 -7.09 -19.72 9.63
CA LEU A 244 -7.31 -18.97 10.87
C LEU A 244 -6.04 -18.25 11.32
N ALA A 245 -4.87 -18.89 11.21
CA ALA A 245 -3.59 -18.29 11.52
C ALA A 245 -3.26 -17.13 10.55
N GLN A 246 -3.59 -17.26 9.25
CA GLN A 246 -3.43 -16.18 8.27
C GLN A 246 -4.29 -14.96 8.62
N ILE A 247 -5.55 -15.19 9.02
CA ILE A 247 -6.45 -14.12 9.46
C ILE A 247 -5.87 -13.42 10.70
N VAL A 248 -5.38 -14.16 11.69
CA VAL A 248 -4.78 -13.59 12.90
C VAL A 248 -3.48 -12.84 12.58
N LYS A 249 -2.61 -13.39 11.71
CA LYS A 249 -1.40 -12.69 11.23
C LYS A 249 -1.76 -11.34 10.61
N LEU A 250 -2.76 -11.32 9.72
CA LEU A 250 -3.15 -10.10 9.02
C LEU A 250 -3.81 -9.09 9.95
N LEU A 251 -4.90 -9.48 10.62
CA LEU A 251 -5.69 -8.55 11.44
C LEU A 251 -4.89 -8.04 12.65
N GLY A 252 -4.18 -8.94 13.35
CA GLY A 252 -3.34 -8.57 14.49
C GLY A 252 -2.18 -7.66 14.10
N GLY A 253 -1.52 -7.95 12.97
CA GLY A 253 -0.43 -7.12 12.48
C GLY A 253 -0.90 -5.75 11.97
N LEU A 254 -2.06 -5.68 11.29
CA LEU A 254 -2.64 -4.40 10.90
C LEU A 254 -3.08 -3.58 12.12
N ALA A 255 -3.69 -4.21 13.13
CA ALA A 255 -4.07 -3.54 14.37
C ALA A 255 -2.83 -3.00 15.12
N LEU A 256 -1.73 -3.77 15.18
CA LEU A 256 -0.47 -3.33 15.76
C LEU A 256 0.11 -2.13 14.99
N ALA A 257 0.18 -2.22 13.65
CA ALA A 257 0.73 -1.16 12.82
C ALA A 257 -0.09 0.14 12.92
N LEU A 258 -1.42 0.05 12.86
CA LEU A 258 -2.32 1.19 13.01
C LEU A 258 -2.28 1.75 14.43
N GLY A 259 -2.29 0.90 15.45
CA GLY A 259 -2.18 1.30 16.86
C GLY A 259 -0.89 2.07 17.14
N LEU A 260 0.25 1.59 16.64
CA LEU A 260 1.53 2.30 16.75
C LEU A 260 1.52 3.61 15.95
N LYS A 261 1.00 3.60 14.71
CA LYS A 261 0.92 4.80 13.88
C LYS A 261 0.14 5.91 14.56
N GLU A 262 -1.02 5.61 15.13
CA GLU A 262 -1.86 6.62 15.78
C GLU A 262 -1.41 6.92 17.22
N GLY A 263 -0.96 5.91 17.98
CA GLY A 263 -0.51 6.07 19.35
C GLY A 263 0.82 6.83 19.50
N LEU A 264 1.76 6.65 18.57
CA LEU A 264 3.02 7.40 18.59
C LEU A 264 2.86 8.87 18.19
N LYS A 265 1.80 9.23 17.45
CA LYS A 265 1.59 10.60 16.99
C LYS A 265 1.49 11.61 18.13
N PRO A 266 0.60 11.46 19.14
CA PRO A 266 0.50 12.41 20.24
C PRO A 266 1.80 12.42 21.11
N LEU A 267 2.42 11.27 21.34
CA LEU A 267 3.65 11.17 22.11
C LEU A 267 4.80 11.96 21.45
N LEU A 268 5.02 11.76 20.15
CA LEU A 268 6.06 12.46 19.40
C LEU A 268 5.74 13.97 19.27
N SER A 269 4.47 14.33 19.14
CA SER A 269 4.02 15.72 19.15
C SER A 269 4.30 16.41 20.49
N LEU A 270 4.11 15.69 21.60
CA LEU A 270 4.44 16.21 22.95
C LEU A 270 5.95 16.46 23.11
N LEU A 271 6.79 15.55 22.57
CA LEU A 271 8.24 15.64 22.73
C LEU A 271 8.91 16.66 21.79
N PHE A 272 8.39 16.80 20.57
CA PHE A 272 9.05 17.55 19.50
C PHE A 272 8.21 18.72 18.94
N GLY A 273 7.02 18.97 19.50
CA GLY A 273 6.13 20.04 19.07
C GLY A 273 5.66 19.88 17.63
N ALA A 274 5.70 20.96 16.87
CA ALA A 274 5.24 21.02 15.47
C ALA A 274 6.30 20.53 14.45
N ALA A 275 7.43 20.00 14.89
CA ALA A 275 8.47 19.50 13.99
C ALA A 275 7.96 18.37 13.09
N LEU A 276 8.45 18.28 11.85
CA LEU A 276 8.02 17.28 10.88
C LEU A 276 8.86 16.00 10.88
N PHE A 277 10.15 16.09 11.30
CA PHE A 277 11.06 14.94 11.31
C PHE A 277 10.59 13.75 12.18
N PRO A 278 9.78 13.93 13.27
CA PRO A 278 9.26 12.81 14.05
C PRO A 278 8.38 11.85 13.23
N ASN A 279 7.87 12.28 12.07
CA ASN A 279 7.20 11.36 11.16
C ASN A 279 8.15 10.25 10.67
N ALA A 280 9.43 10.54 10.43
CA ALA A 280 10.40 9.50 10.08
C ALA A 280 10.57 8.47 11.21
N ILE A 281 10.71 8.93 12.45
CA ILE A 281 10.82 8.06 13.63
C ILE A 281 9.57 7.19 13.76
N ARG A 282 8.39 7.79 13.65
CA ARG A 282 7.09 7.10 13.74
C ARG A 282 6.98 5.98 12.72
N TYR A 283 7.19 6.29 11.45
CA TYR A 283 7.04 5.30 10.38
C TYR A 283 8.16 4.25 10.39
N PHE A 284 9.38 4.60 10.82
CA PHE A 284 10.43 3.62 11.06
C PHE A 284 10.02 2.60 12.12
N ILE A 285 9.52 3.06 13.28
CA ILE A 285 9.06 2.18 14.36
C ILE A 285 7.91 1.28 13.89
N VAL A 286 6.93 1.84 13.17
CA VAL A 286 5.79 1.07 12.62
C VAL A 286 6.28 -0.03 11.68
N VAL A 287 7.22 0.28 10.77
CA VAL A 287 7.75 -0.71 9.82
C VAL A 287 8.61 -1.77 10.52
N ILE A 288 9.42 -1.39 11.52
CA ILE A 288 10.17 -2.35 12.34
C ILE A 288 9.22 -3.28 13.10
N ALA A 289 8.19 -2.74 13.72
CA ALA A 289 7.20 -3.54 14.45
C ALA A 289 6.47 -4.51 13.52
N ALA A 290 6.01 -4.05 12.36
CA ALA A 290 5.30 -4.87 11.38
C ALA A 290 6.21 -5.87 10.65
N GLY A 291 7.46 -5.47 10.31
CA GLY A 291 8.38 -6.28 9.52
C GLY A 291 9.23 -7.26 10.34
N LEU A 292 9.59 -6.91 11.57
CA LEU A 292 10.49 -7.71 12.39
C LEU A 292 9.83 -8.25 13.66
N LEU A 293 9.22 -7.40 14.48
CA LEU A 293 8.70 -7.84 15.78
C LEU A 293 7.45 -8.70 15.63
N TRP A 294 6.50 -8.30 14.80
CA TRP A 294 5.28 -9.07 14.58
C TRP A 294 5.56 -10.46 13.98
N PRO A 295 6.41 -10.63 12.95
CA PRO A 295 6.75 -11.95 12.43
C PRO A 295 7.43 -12.91 13.41
N LEU A 296 8.02 -12.45 14.51
CA LEU A 296 8.51 -13.33 15.58
C LEU A 296 7.40 -14.18 16.22
N THR A 297 6.15 -13.71 16.14
CA THR A 297 4.99 -14.47 16.65
C THR A 297 4.52 -15.57 15.69
N PHE A 298 4.90 -15.54 14.41
CA PHE A 298 4.37 -16.42 13.36
C PHE A 298 4.60 -17.92 13.62
N PRO A 299 5.73 -18.38 14.19
CA PRO A 299 5.90 -19.80 14.54
C PRO A 299 4.87 -20.29 15.57
N TYR A 300 4.40 -19.40 16.45
CA TYR A 300 3.36 -19.72 17.43
C TYR A 300 1.96 -19.64 16.81
N LEU A 301 1.68 -18.58 16.05
CA LEU A 301 0.40 -18.36 15.38
C LEU A 301 0.10 -19.47 14.36
N SER A 302 1.11 -19.98 13.64
CA SER A 302 0.94 -21.05 12.64
C SER A 302 0.46 -22.38 13.24
N LYS A 303 0.51 -22.54 14.57
CA LYS A 303 -0.04 -23.72 15.27
C LYS A 303 -1.56 -23.61 15.46
N ILE A 304 -2.14 -22.40 15.31
CA ILE A 304 -3.58 -22.17 15.46
C ILE A 304 -4.30 -22.84 14.27
N GLY A 305 -5.23 -23.73 14.55
CA GLY A 305 -5.98 -24.50 13.54
C GLY A 305 -5.28 -25.76 13.01
N ALA A 306 -3.98 -25.96 13.28
CA ALA A 306 -3.25 -27.15 12.82
C ALA A 306 -3.72 -28.47 13.52
N LYS A 307 -4.16 -28.40 14.78
CA LYS A 307 -4.66 -29.57 15.53
C LYS A 307 -5.97 -30.14 14.99
N LYS A 308 -6.84 -29.31 14.44
CA LYS A 308 -8.17 -29.72 13.94
C LYS A 308 -8.08 -30.48 12.62
N ALA A 309 -7.14 -30.11 11.75
CA ALA A 309 -6.90 -30.84 10.49
C ALA A 309 -6.33 -32.25 10.70
N ARG A 310 -5.55 -32.45 11.77
CA ARG A 310 -4.92 -33.76 12.06
C ARG A 310 -5.90 -34.76 12.69
N THR A 311 -6.82 -34.29 13.51
CA THR A 311 -7.88 -35.14 14.11
C THR A 311 -8.90 -35.59 13.06
N GLU A 312 -9.28 -34.76 12.11
CA GLU A 312 -10.23 -35.14 11.05
C GLU A 312 -9.63 -36.14 10.04
N HIS A 313 -8.31 -36.16 9.86
CA HIS A 313 -7.64 -37.10 8.97
C HIS A 313 -7.36 -38.45 9.65
N ASP A 314 -7.10 -38.47 10.97
CA ASP A 314 -6.85 -39.67 11.74
C ASP A 314 -8.17 -40.43 12.07
N GLU A 315 -9.33 -39.74 12.13
CA GLU A 315 -10.65 -40.38 12.31
C GLU A 315 -11.20 -41.01 11.01
N GLN A 316 -10.66 -40.62 9.83
CA GLN A 316 -11.07 -41.19 8.53
C GLN A 316 -10.18 -42.35 8.04
N SER A 317 -9.15 -42.73 8.76
CA SER A 317 -8.36 -43.90 8.43
C SER A 317 -9.14 -45.16 8.86
N PRO A 318 -9.49 -46.11 7.95
CA PRO A 318 -10.14 -47.34 8.33
C PRO A 318 -9.20 -48.17 9.23
N SER A 319 -9.74 -48.63 10.35
CA SER A 319 -9.06 -49.56 11.23
C SER A 319 -8.55 -50.77 10.44
N PRO A 320 -7.35 -51.30 10.75
CA PRO A 320 -6.85 -52.52 10.11
C PRO A 320 -7.82 -53.67 10.42
N THR A 321 -8.45 -54.21 9.39
CA THR A 321 -9.22 -55.46 9.50
C THR A 321 -8.30 -56.56 9.98
N GLU A 322 -8.60 -57.15 11.13
CA GLU A 322 -8.04 -58.40 11.63
C GLU A 322 -8.17 -59.46 10.55
N GLY A 323 -7.03 -59.81 9.99
CA GLY A 323 -6.93 -60.93 9.07
C GLY A 323 -7.16 -62.24 9.82
N THR A 324 -8.29 -62.85 9.57
CA THR A 324 -8.63 -64.26 9.97
C THR A 324 -7.52 -65.18 9.52
N ARG A 325 -6.81 -65.74 10.49
CA ARG A 325 -6.05 -67.00 10.35
C ARG A 325 -7.01 -68.11 9.88
N LYS A 326 -6.80 -68.61 8.68
CA LYS A 326 -7.27 -69.94 8.31
C LYS A 326 -6.10 -70.92 8.48
N ASP A 327 -6.21 -71.73 9.52
CA ASP A 327 -5.57 -73.04 9.57
C ASP A 327 -6.28 -73.93 8.54
N ASP A 328 -5.50 -74.59 7.67
CA ASP A 328 -5.86 -75.89 7.09
C ASP A 328 -4.60 -76.63 6.66
N GLN A 329 -4.43 -77.76 7.24
CA GLN A 329 -3.86 -79.11 6.94
C GLN A 329 -2.88 -79.23 5.78
#